data_d22ac54c3bfa323207b6062c1d7082ce
#
_entry.id   d22ac54c3bfa323207b6062c1d7082ce
#
_cell.length_a   1.000
_cell.length_b   1.000
_cell.length_c   1.000
_cell.angle_alpha   90.00
_cell.angle_beta   90.00
_cell.angle_gamma   90.00
#
_symmetry.space_group_name_H-M   'P 1'
#
loop_
_entity.id
_entity.type
_entity.pdbx_description
1 polymer ?
#
loop_
_entity_poly.entity_id
_entity_poly.type
_entity_poly.pdbx_seq_one_letter_code
_entity_poly.pdbx_strand_id
1 'polypeptide(L)'
;MGSRYKNSAWFLLCLFCVGLNTPSFALEFEPRRWAHLPMNTNFGGVGYAYTEADILVNPATRLENVEMKLHTVAAKYIRTFEAFDKSARIDIGQAYQEGDWTGLVDGVPASASRNGLSDTMVRFAINLYGAPPLSGKEYVAYRSKVDVETIIGMGLVMRLPTGDYKDDKLINLGKNRFGFRPQVGVSHIRGKWTAELTADAAFFTENDEFFNGNTLEQDPLFIIRANFIHTFRPGFWASAGIGYDYGGENSVNGIDSDNRMQEIGWAFALAYPINRRAGISVKYIGTRTQESTGVDTDTITAGVSFAW
;
A
#
# COMPACT_ATOMS: atom_id res chain seq x y z
N MET A 1 1.55 35.36 -33.43
CA MET A 1 1.84 34.03 -34.00
C MET A 1 1.61 33.00 -32.91
N GLY A 2 0.46 32.38 -32.92
CA GLY A 2 -0.01 31.50 -31.82
C GLY A 2 0.48 30.08 -31.99
N SER A 3 1.20 29.59 -31.03
CA SER A 3 1.44 28.16 -30.85
C SER A 3 0.22 27.57 -30.16
N ARG A 4 -0.66 26.92 -30.94
CA ARG A 4 -1.78 26.12 -30.44
C ARG A 4 -1.20 24.88 -29.71
N TYR A 5 -1.28 24.86 -28.41
CA TYR A 5 -1.08 23.64 -27.61
C TYR A 5 -2.18 22.60 -27.93
N LYS A 6 -1.89 21.70 -28.85
CA LYS A 6 -2.61 20.44 -29.02
C LYS A 6 -2.16 19.45 -27.93
N ASN A 7 -2.65 19.58 -26.72
CA ASN A 7 -2.27 18.65 -25.63
C ASN A 7 -3.44 18.38 -24.68
N SER A 8 -4.46 17.69 -25.18
CA SER A 8 -5.62 17.35 -24.33
C SER A 8 -5.70 15.90 -23.90
N ALA A 9 -4.67 15.07 -24.12
CA ALA A 9 -4.74 13.63 -23.86
C ALA A 9 -3.63 13.07 -22.94
N TRP A 10 -2.80 13.93 -22.34
CA TRP A 10 -1.66 13.51 -21.53
C TRP A 10 -1.97 13.36 -20.03
N PHE A 11 -3.22 13.63 -19.61
CA PHE A 11 -3.59 13.67 -18.18
C PHE A 11 -3.80 12.29 -17.52
N LEU A 12 -3.86 11.23 -18.29
CA LEU A 12 -4.31 9.91 -17.79
C LEU A 12 -3.20 9.00 -17.29
N LEU A 13 -1.93 9.40 -17.37
CA LEU A 13 -0.85 8.44 -17.20
C LEU A 13 0.00 8.64 -15.95
N CYS A 14 0.45 7.53 -15.41
CA CYS A 14 1.31 7.37 -14.23
C CYS A 14 0.68 7.78 -12.90
N LEU A 15 -0.57 7.41 -12.67
CA LEU A 15 -1.22 7.45 -11.37
C LEU A 15 -0.83 6.26 -10.47
N PHE A 16 -0.08 5.32 -11.01
CA PHE A 16 0.16 4.06 -10.34
C PHE A 16 1.63 3.90 -9.93
N CYS A 17 1.89 4.09 -8.63
CA CYS A 17 2.79 3.17 -7.96
C CYS A 17 1.98 1.92 -7.69
N VAL A 18 2.35 0.78 -8.24
CA VAL A 18 1.85 -0.51 -7.76
C VAL A 18 2.23 -0.54 -6.28
N GLY A 19 1.24 -0.36 -5.39
CA GLY A 19 1.44 -0.56 -3.97
C GLY A 19 1.70 -2.04 -3.80
N LEU A 20 2.99 -2.42 -3.80
CA LEU A 20 3.39 -3.79 -3.49
C LEU A 20 3.16 -3.93 -1.99
N ASN A 21 2.34 -4.92 -1.63
CA ASN A 21 2.06 -5.21 -0.24
C ASN A 21 3.36 -5.65 0.43
N THR A 22 3.87 -4.84 1.32
CA THR A 22 4.85 -5.28 2.30
C THR A 22 4.20 -6.33 3.22
N PRO A 23 4.96 -7.23 3.84
CA PRO A 23 4.39 -8.23 4.77
C PRO A 23 3.56 -7.62 5.91
N SER A 24 3.78 -6.37 6.22
CA SER A 24 3.04 -5.60 7.22
C SER A 24 1.81 -4.90 6.61
N PHE A 25 0.67 -4.92 7.31
CA PHE A 25 -0.51 -4.09 7.02
C PHE A 25 -0.26 -2.61 7.31
N ALA A 26 0.89 -2.29 7.87
CA ALA A 26 1.30 -1.00 8.38
C ALA A 26 1.58 0.04 7.27
N LEU A 27 2.71 0.63 7.20
CA LEU A 27 3.03 1.81 6.40
C LEU A 27 3.08 1.54 4.87
N GLU A 28 1.93 1.47 4.23
CA GLU A 28 1.80 1.40 2.77
C GLU A 28 1.79 2.81 2.15
N PHE A 29 2.84 3.21 1.48
CA PHE A 29 2.91 4.49 0.78
C PHE A 29 2.42 4.37 -0.66
N GLU A 30 1.24 4.93 -0.94
CA GLU A 30 0.64 5.03 -2.26
C GLU A 30 0.35 6.51 -2.58
N PRO A 31 1.30 7.24 -3.20
CA PRO A 31 1.04 8.62 -3.65
C PRO A 31 -0.13 8.66 -4.62
N ARG A 32 -0.93 9.73 -4.57
CA ARG A 32 -2.14 9.91 -5.38
C ARG A 32 -3.27 8.93 -5.06
N ARG A 33 -3.32 8.46 -3.82
CA ARG A 33 -4.36 7.55 -3.33
C ARG A 33 -5.78 8.10 -3.52
N TRP A 34 -5.98 9.38 -3.35
CA TRP A 34 -7.26 10.10 -3.47
C TRP A 34 -7.41 10.88 -4.78
N ALA A 35 -6.61 10.54 -5.78
CA ALA A 35 -6.60 11.27 -7.05
C ALA A 35 -7.96 11.23 -7.77
N HIS A 36 -8.30 12.35 -8.40
CA HIS A 36 -9.40 12.40 -9.36
C HIS A 36 -9.04 11.57 -10.60
N LEU A 37 -9.75 10.49 -10.83
CA LEU A 37 -9.60 9.58 -11.96
C LEU A 37 -10.82 9.68 -12.89
N PRO A 38 -10.65 9.45 -14.20
CA PRO A 38 -11.80 9.36 -15.11
C PRO A 38 -12.63 8.13 -14.78
N MET A 39 -13.96 8.26 -14.85
CA MET A 39 -14.88 7.15 -14.63
C MET A 39 -14.84 6.16 -15.81
N ASN A 40 -15.33 4.95 -15.56
CA ASN A 40 -15.40 3.85 -16.53
C ASN A 40 -14.06 3.49 -17.16
N THR A 41 -12.98 3.66 -16.41
CA THR A 41 -11.61 3.38 -16.87
C THR A 41 -11.03 2.22 -16.05
N ASN A 42 -10.30 1.36 -16.74
CA ASN A 42 -9.53 0.30 -16.13
C ASN A 42 -8.07 0.71 -16.02
N PHE A 43 -7.44 0.33 -14.91
CA PHE A 43 -6.00 0.44 -14.74
C PHE A 43 -5.47 -0.90 -14.26
N GLY A 44 -4.31 -1.25 -14.73
CA GLY A 44 -3.61 -2.45 -14.31
C GLY A 44 -2.12 -2.15 -14.17
N GLY A 45 -1.46 -2.94 -13.36
CA GLY A 45 -0.02 -2.83 -13.20
C GLY A 45 0.58 -4.11 -12.65
N VAL A 46 1.85 -4.30 -12.96
CA VAL A 46 2.71 -5.35 -12.41
C VAL A 46 3.97 -4.68 -11.89
N GLY A 47 4.44 -5.16 -10.76
CA GLY A 47 5.66 -4.64 -10.15
C GLY A 47 6.45 -5.71 -9.43
N TYR A 48 7.70 -5.38 -9.22
CA TYR A 48 8.64 -6.16 -8.43
C TYR A 48 9.11 -5.32 -7.24
N ALA A 49 9.25 -5.94 -6.08
CA ALA A 49 9.89 -5.36 -4.90
C ALA A 49 10.96 -6.30 -4.36
N TYR A 50 12.02 -5.70 -3.87
CA TYR A 50 13.01 -6.33 -3.01
C TYR A 50 12.97 -5.64 -1.65
N THR A 51 12.80 -6.43 -0.59
CA THR A 51 12.77 -5.96 0.79
C THR A 51 13.85 -6.66 1.58
N GLU A 52 14.67 -5.89 2.27
CA GLU A 52 15.49 -6.34 3.38
C GLU A 52 14.83 -5.88 4.68
N ALA A 53 14.86 -6.72 5.69
CA ALA A 53 14.33 -6.37 7.01
C ALA A 53 15.13 -7.02 8.13
N ASP A 54 15.27 -6.25 9.21
CA ASP A 54 15.84 -6.69 10.48
C ASP A 54 14.69 -6.78 11.51
N ILE A 55 14.35 -8.01 11.90
CA ILE A 55 13.37 -8.28 12.96
C ILE A 55 14.14 -8.34 14.28
N LEU A 56 13.98 -7.33 15.14
CA LEU A 56 14.73 -7.21 16.39
C LEU A 56 14.35 -8.32 17.37
N VAL A 57 13.12 -8.29 17.84
CA VAL A 57 12.49 -9.32 18.68
C VAL A 57 11.04 -9.42 18.30
N ASN A 58 10.50 -10.62 18.19
CA ASN A 58 9.08 -10.84 18.04
C ASN A 58 8.62 -11.91 19.05
N PRO A 59 8.12 -11.50 20.22
CA PRO A 59 7.73 -12.43 21.28
C PRO A 59 6.62 -13.40 20.88
N ALA A 60 5.67 -12.96 20.03
CA ALA A 60 4.58 -13.81 19.56
C ALA A 60 5.08 -15.00 18.72
N THR A 61 6.19 -14.84 17.99
CA THR A 61 6.82 -15.88 17.17
C THR A 61 8.12 -16.41 17.76
N ARG A 62 8.60 -15.83 18.87
CA ARG A 62 9.87 -16.16 19.54
C ARG A 62 11.10 -16.02 18.64
N LEU A 63 11.01 -15.08 17.69
CA LEU A 63 12.07 -14.74 16.76
C LEU A 63 12.93 -13.60 17.33
N GLU A 64 14.24 -13.72 17.20
CA GLU A 64 15.22 -12.73 17.66
C GLU A 64 16.31 -12.52 16.62
N ASN A 65 16.69 -11.25 16.36
CA ASN A 65 17.77 -10.88 15.46
C ASN A 65 17.64 -11.58 14.08
N VAL A 66 16.45 -11.54 13.49
CA VAL A 66 16.20 -12.21 12.22
C VAL A 66 16.38 -11.27 11.06
N GLU A 67 17.33 -11.59 10.20
CA GLU A 67 17.48 -10.96 8.89
C GLU A 67 16.48 -11.61 7.90
N MET A 68 15.73 -10.79 7.17
CA MET A 68 14.81 -11.23 6.13
C MET A 68 15.20 -10.63 4.78
N LYS A 69 15.19 -11.44 3.74
CA LYS A 69 15.25 -11.01 2.34
C LYS A 69 14.00 -11.50 1.63
N LEU A 70 13.25 -10.58 1.02
CA LEU A 70 11.97 -10.91 0.40
C LEU A 70 11.88 -10.33 -1.02
N HIS A 71 11.67 -11.19 -1.98
CA HIS A 71 11.33 -10.88 -3.35
C HIS A 71 9.82 -10.95 -3.53
N THR A 72 9.22 -9.92 -4.12
CA THR A 72 7.78 -9.84 -4.33
C THR A 72 7.48 -9.46 -5.77
N VAL A 73 6.67 -10.24 -6.46
CA VAL A 73 6.03 -9.88 -7.73
C VAL A 73 4.55 -9.67 -7.46
N ALA A 74 4.02 -8.49 -7.77
CA ALA A 74 2.61 -8.22 -7.52
C ALA A 74 1.92 -7.67 -8.77
N ALA A 75 0.64 -8.03 -8.92
CA ALA A 75 -0.27 -7.48 -9.90
C ALA A 75 -1.40 -6.73 -9.18
N LYS A 76 -1.83 -5.61 -9.77
CA LYS A 76 -2.95 -4.81 -9.27
C LYS A 76 -3.86 -4.43 -10.43
N TYR A 77 -5.17 -4.54 -10.18
CA TYR A 77 -6.21 -4.07 -11.08
C TYR A 77 -7.08 -3.05 -10.38
N ILE A 78 -7.47 -1.98 -11.09
CA ILE A 78 -8.38 -0.97 -10.60
C ILE A 78 -9.45 -0.68 -11.64
N ARG A 79 -10.68 -0.58 -11.16
CA ARG A 79 -11.84 -0.13 -11.94
C ARG A 79 -12.41 1.11 -11.29
N THR A 80 -12.57 2.18 -12.07
CA THR A 80 -13.28 3.38 -11.65
C THR A 80 -14.72 3.35 -12.15
N PHE A 81 -15.63 3.84 -11.34
CA PHE A 81 -17.06 3.90 -11.65
C PHE A 81 -17.72 5.01 -10.83
N GLU A 82 -18.95 5.33 -11.18
CA GLU A 82 -19.78 6.24 -10.43
C GLU A 82 -20.62 5.46 -9.41
N ALA A 83 -20.68 5.93 -8.18
CA ALA A 83 -21.53 5.43 -7.12
C ALA A 83 -22.06 6.59 -6.30
N PHE A 84 -23.40 6.65 -6.11
CA PHE A 84 -24.06 7.72 -5.32
C PHE A 84 -23.70 9.14 -5.80
N ASP A 85 -23.66 9.36 -7.11
CA ASP A 85 -23.24 10.61 -7.76
C ASP A 85 -21.80 11.06 -7.35
N LYS A 86 -20.95 10.12 -7.01
CA LYS A 86 -19.55 10.33 -6.61
C LYS A 86 -18.63 9.47 -7.43
N SER A 87 -17.38 9.93 -7.58
CA SER A 87 -16.33 9.10 -8.16
C SER A 87 -15.91 8.02 -7.16
N ALA A 88 -15.94 6.77 -7.61
CA ALA A 88 -15.59 5.61 -6.81
C ALA A 88 -14.64 4.70 -7.58
N ARG A 89 -13.94 3.82 -6.84
CA ARG A 89 -13.09 2.79 -7.43
C ARG A 89 -13.06 1.53 -6.58
N ILE A 90 -12.80 0.43 -7.24
CA ILE A 90 -12.42 -0.83 -6.62
C ILE A 90 -11.01 -1.21 -7.10
N ASP A 91 -10.15 -1.58 -6.18
CA ASP A 91 -8.79 -2.04 -6.44
C ASP A 91 -8.68 -3.49 -5.97
N ILE A 92 -8.05 -4.36 -6.75
CA ILE A 92 -7.75 -5.75 -6.37
C ILE A 92 -6.26 -5.97 -6.61
N GLY A 93 -5.56 -6.49 -5.61
CA GLY A 93 -4.12 -6.77 -5.68
C GLY A 93 -3.78 -8.16 -5.17
N GLN A 94 -2.84 -8.81 -5.84
CA GLN A 94 -2.30 -10.12 -5.48
C GLN A 94 -0.80 -10.10 -5.64
N ALA A 95 -0.06 -10.73 -4.72
CA ALA A 95 1.39 -10.87 -4.83
C ALA A 95 1.83 -12.33 -4.67
N TYR A 96 2.88 -12.67 -5.37
CA TYR A 96 3.69 -13.87 -5.14
C TYR A 96 5.00 -13.44 -4.50
N GLN A 97 5.40 -14.14 -3.46
CA GLN A 97 6.56 -13.80 -2.65
C GLN A 97 7.50 -14.99 -2.52
N GLU A 98 8.79 -14.69 -2.48
CA GLU A 98 9.85 -15.65 -2.16
C GLU A 98 10.79 -14.97 -1.16
N GLY A 99 10.98 -15.60 0.00
CA GLY A 99 11.77 -15.01 1.07
C GLY A 99 12.56 -16.01 1.87
N ASP A 100 13.69 -15.51 2.39
CA ASP A 100 14.60 -16.21 3.27
C ASP A 100 14.72 -15.44 4.60
N TRP A 101 14.70 -16.20 5.68
CA TRP A 101 14.84 -15.69 7.05
C TRP A 101 15.99 -16.44 7.74
N THR A 102 16.88 -15.72 8.38
CA THR A 102 17.97 -16.30 9.20
C THR A 102 18.08 -15.54 10.52
N GLY A 103 18.17 -16.26 11.63
CA GLY A 103 18.22 -15.65 12.96
C GLY A 103 18.15 -16.66 14.08
N LEU A 104 17.53 -16.28 15.19
CA LEU A 104 17.36 -17.16 16.36
C LEU A 104 15.86 -17.43 16.59
N VAL A 105 15.55 -18.67 17.00
CA VAL A 105 14.26 -19.08 17.55
C VAL A 105 14.54 -19.65 18.94
N ASP A 106 13.99 -19.03 19.98
CA ASP A 106 14.30 -19.37 21.39
C ASP A 106 15.83 -19.37 21.65
N GLY A 107 16.59 -18.46 21.09
CA GLY A 107 18.05 -18.37 21.24
C GLY A 107 18.85 -19.39 20.41
N VAL A 108 18.20 -20.23 19.60
CA VAL A 108 18.86 -21.26 18.77
C VAL A 108 18.92 -20.79 17.31
N PRO A 109 20.08 -20.84 16.64
CA PRO A 109 20.20 -20.49 15.24
C PRO A 109 19.24 -21.30 14.35
N ALA A 110 18.46 -20.61 13.53
CA ALA A 110 17.48 -21.19 12.63
C ALA A 110 17.41 -20.44 11.31
N SER A 111 16.97 -21.10 10.26
CA SER A 111 16.66 -20.48 8.97
C SER A 111 15.38 -21.06 8.40
N ALA A 112 14.69 -20.26 7.60
CA ALA A 112 13.49 -20.68 6.90
C ALA A 112 13.43 -20.02 5.53
N SER A 113 12.95 -20.75 4.51
CA SER A 113 12.62 -20.22 3.19
C SER A 113 11.14 -20.46 2.93
N ARG A 114 10.46 -19.49 2.33
CA ARG A 114 9.05 -19.57 1.92
C ARG A 114 8.87 -18.98 0.56
N ASN A 115 8.01 -19.61 -0.22
CA ASN A 115 7.56 -19.07 -1.50
C ASN A 115 6.07 -19.39 -1.69
N GLY A 116 5.32 -18.46 -2.29
CA GLY A 116 3.90 -18.65 -2.53
C GLY A 116 3.13 -17.34 -2.66
N LEU A 117 1.80 -17.44 -2.66
CA LEU A 117 0.94 -16.27 -2.73
C LEU A 117 0.80 -15.61 -1.36
N SER A 118 0.81 -14.28 -1.33
CA SER A 118 0.34 -13.51 -0.16
C SER A 118 -1.19 -13.45 -0.15
N ASP A 119 -1.77 -12.87 0.91
CA ASP A 119 -3.21 -12.61 0.96
C ASP A 119 -3.65 -11.63 -0.13
N THR A 120 -4.83 -11.86 -0.72
CA THR A 120 -5.47 -10.94 -1.67
C THR A 120 -5.92 -9.68 -0.95
N MET A 121 -5.62 -8.53 -1.56
CA MET A 121 -6.06 -7.23 -1.07
C MET A 121 -7.16 -6.67 -1.97
N VAL A 122 -8.27 -6.27 -1.37
CA VAL A 122 -9.38 -5.58 -2.04
C VAL A 122 -9.57 -4.23 -1.39
N ARG A 123 -9.67 -3.17 -2.17
CA ARG A 123 -9.98 -1.83 -1.68
C ARG A 123 -11.17 -1.26 -2.43
N PHE A 124 -12.15 -0.77 -1.68
CA PHE A 124 -13.19 0.13 -2.17
C PHE A 124 -12.89 1.54 -1.69
N ALA A 125 -13.02 2.54 -2.57
CA ALA A 125 -12.86 3.94 -2.19
C ALA A 125 -13.84 4.84 -2.96
N ILE A 126 -14.29 5.91 -2.29
CA ILE A 126 -15.21 6.91 -2.83
C ILE A 126 -14.73 8.30 -2.44
N ASN A 127 -14.77 9.25 -3.36
CA ASN A 127 -14.48 10.65 -3.10
C ASN A 127 -15.79 11.38 -2.71
N LEU A 128 -15.88 11.78 -1.45
CA LEU A 128 -17.08 12.41 -0.89
C LEU A 128 -17.20 13.88 -1.31
N TYR A 129 -16.06 14.56 -1.45
CA TYR A 129 -15.95 15.96 -1.84
C TYR A 129 -14.86 16.13 -2.88
N GLY A 130 -15.04 17.05 -3.83
CA GLY A 130 -14.16 17.21 -4.99
C GLY A 130 -14.25 16.02 -5.95
N ALA A 131 -13.40 15.99 -6.96
CA ALA A 131 -13.30 14.89 -7.92
C ALA A 131 -14.67 14.43 -8.47
N PRO A 132 -15.43 15.26 -9.19
CA PRO A 132 -16.73 14.89 -9.73
C PRO A 132 -16.63 13.66 -10.65
N PRO A 133 -17.69 12.82 -10.77
CA PRO A 133 -17.65 11.55 -11.52
C PRO A 133 -17.71 11.79 -13.03
N LEU A 134 -16.61 12.29 -13.59
CA LEU A 134 -16.49 12.66 -14.99
C LEU A 134 -15.76 11.59 -15.81
N SER A 135 -16.09 11.48 -17.08
CA SER A 135 -15.46 10.55 -18.02
C SER A 135 -15.06 11.23 -19.32
N GLY A 136 -14.17 10.58 -20.09
CA GLY A 136 -13.83 10.97 -21.46
C GLY A 136 -13.47 12.44 -21.62
N LYS A 137 -14.19 13.14 -22.53
CA LYS A 137 -13.93 14.54 -22.86
C LYS A 137 -14.24 15.51 -21.72
N GLU A 138 -15.25 15.22 -20.92
CA GLU A 138 -15.66 16.06 -19.77
C GLU A 138 -14.59 16.05 -18.69
N TYR A 139 -14.03 14.90 -18.37
CA TYR A 139 -12.89 14.77 -17.46
C TYR A 139 -11.70 15.60 -17.94
N VAL A 140 -11.33 15.46 -19.22
CA VAL A 140 -10.21 16.21 -19.80
C VAL A 140 -10.47 17.72 -19.75
N ALA A 141 -11.68 18.18 -20.08
CA ALA A 141 -12.08 19.58 -20.04
C ALA A 141 -12.03 20.14 -18.60
N TYR A 142 -12.50 19.37 -17.63
CA TYR A 142 -12.42 19.73 -16.22
C TYR A 142 -10.95 19.88 -15.76
N ARG A 143 -10.13 18.84 -15.98
CA ARG A 143 -8.72 18.84 -15.57
C ARG A 143 -7.87 19.92 -16.22
N SER A 144 -8.24 20.40 -17.41
CA SER A 144 -7.54 21.47 -18.11
C SER A 144 -7.83 22.88 -17.57
N LYS A 145 -8.86 23.02 -16.73
CA LYS A 145 -9.32 24.33 -16.19
C LYS A 145 -9.07 24.45 -14.69
N VAL A 146 -8.94 23.33 -13.98
CA VAL A 146 -8.86 23.31 -12.53
C VAL A 146 -7.41 23.27 -12.08
N ASP A 147 -6.94 24.40 -11.55
CA ASP A 147 -5.59 24.54 -10.98
C ASP A 147 -5.54 24.25 -9.47
N VAL A 148 -6.69 24.40 -8.78
CA VAL A 148 -6.82 24.14 -7.35
C VAL A 148 -8.01 23.22 -7.12
N GLU A 149 -7.76 22.10 -6.47
CA GLU A 149 -8.79 21.12 -6.11
C GLU A 149 -8.49 20.50 -4.76
N THR A 150 -9.53 20.41 -3.90
CA THR A 150 -9.46 19.64 -2.67
C THR A 150 -10.38 18.45 -2.82
N ILE A 151 -9.86 17.26 -2.53
CA ILE A 151 -10.61 16.00 -2.58
C ILE A 151 -10.61 15.42 -1.17
N ILE A 152 -11.79 15.05 -0.69
CA ILE A 152 -11.94 14.29 0.56
C ILE A 152 -12.54 12.95 0.21
N GLY A 153 -11.87 11.87 0.59
CA GLY A 153 -12.29 10.53 0.29
C GLY A 153 -12.32 9.63 1.52
N MET A 154 -13.07 8.56 1.40
CA MET A 154 -13.07 7.46 2.34
C MET A 154 -12.91 6.14 1.60
N GLY A 155 -12.45 5.11 2.30
CA GLY A 155 -12.27 3.79 1.72
C GLY A 155 -12.21 2.70 2.77
N LEU A 156 -12.30 1.47 2.30
CA LEU A 156 -12.09 0.27 3.09
C LEU A 156 -11.13 -0.64 2.34
N VAL A 157 -10.02 -0.99 2.97
CA VAL A 157 -9.14 -2.06 2.49
C VAL A 157 -9.49 -3.33 3.25
N MET A 158 -9.66 -4.42 2.52
CA MET A 158 -9.89 -5.76 3.06
C MET A 158 -8.72 -6.66 2.67
N ARG A 159 -8.16 -7.36 3.62
CA ARG A 159 -7.25 -8.49 3.42
C ARG A 159 -8.08 -9.77 3.53
N LEU A 160 -7.99 -10.61 2.51
CA LEU A 160 -8.68 -11.89 2.45
C LEU A 160 -7.66 -13.00 2.73
N PRO A 161 -7.95 -13.99 3.58
CA PRO A 161 -7.03 -15.08 3.94
C PRO A 161 -6.89 -16.09 2.80
N THR A 162 -6.29 -15.68 1.69
CA THR A 162 -6.14 -16.48 0.46
C THR A 162 -4.69 -16.82 0.16
N GLY A 163 -3.76 -16.38 1.00
CA GLY A 163 -2.34 -16.60 0.85
C GLY A 163 -1.90 -17.99 1.34
N ASP A 164 -0.68 -18.35 0.99
CA ASP A 164 -0.08 -19.61 1.43
C ASP A 164 0.18 -19.57 2.94
N TYR A 165 -0.52 -20.45 3.66
CA TYR A 165 -0.46 -20.59 5.10
C TYR A 165 -0.23 -22.05 5.50
N LYS A 166 0.61 -22.25 6.51
CA LYS A 166 0.89 -23.55 7.14
C LYS A 166 0.86 -23.39 8.66
N ASP A 167 -0.06 -24.09 9.28
CA ASP A 167 -0.34 -24.05 10.72
C ASP A 167 0.81 -24.59 11.60
N ASP A 168 1.69 -25.43 11.02
CA ASP A 168 2.89 -25.95 11.66
C ASP A 168 4.12 -25.04 11.50
N LYS A 169 3.98 -23.84 10.92
CA LYS A 169 5.09 -22.92 10.65
C LYS A 169 4.87 -21.57 11.31
N LEU A 170 5.94 -21.01 11.92
CA LEU A 170 5.95 -19.66 12.49
C LEU A 170 5.92 -18.57 11.41
N ILE A 171 6.62 -18.80 10.30
CA ILE A 171 6.73 -17.82 9.20
C ILE A 171 5.82 -18.26 8.06
N ASN A 172 4.85 -17.41 7.73
CA ASN A 172 3.87 -17.61 6.68
C ASN A 172 3.72 -16.37 5.79
N LEU A 173 3.37 -16.57 4.52
CA LEU A 173 3.10 -15.50 3.56
C LEU A 173 1.65 -15.01 3.64
N GLY A 174 0.68 -15.92 3.83
CA GLY A 174 -0.68 -15.63 4.24
C GLY A 174 -0.78 -15.42 5.75
N LYS A 175 -1.84 -14.76 6.20
CA LYS A 175 -2.10 -14.47 7.63
C LYS A 175 -3.19 -15.33 8.25
N ASN A 176 -3.90 -16.12 7.43
CA ASN A 176 -5.02 -17.00 7.82
C ASN A 176 -6.12 -16.26 8.62
N ARG A 177 -6.31 -14.99 8.37
CA ARG A 177 -7.34 -14.16 9.01
C ARG A 177 -7.74 -12.98 8.14
N PHE A 178 -8.95 -12.48 8.31
CA PHE A 178 -9.37 -11.25 7.67
C PHE A 178 -8.74 -10.03 8.34
N GLY A 179 -8.49 -9.00 7.52
CA GLY A 179 -8.13 -7.67 8.00
C GLY A 179 -9.01 -6.62 7.34
N PHE A 180 -9.47 -5.65 8.11
CA PHE A 180 -10.32 -4.55 7.65
C PHE A 180 -9.66 -3.24 8.02
N ARG A 181 -9.41 -2.38 7.03
CA ARG A 181 -8.74 -1.10 7.26
C ARG A 181 -9.57 0.04 6.66
N PRO A 182 -10.57 0.59 7.40
CA PRO A 182 -11.21 1.85 7.05
C PRO A 182 -10.18 2.97 6.96
N GLN A 183 -10.38 3.85 5.99
CA GLN A 183 -9.48 4.94 5.65
C GLN A 183 -10.27 6.21 5.40
N VAL A 184 -9.69 7.33 5.80
CA VAL A 184 -10.15 8.67 5.42
C VAL A 184 -8.94 9.48 4.98
N GLY A 185 -9.11 10.31 3.96
CA GLY A 185 -8.01 11.14 3.52
C GLY A 185 -8.43 12.37 2.74
N VAL A 186 -7.49 13.28 2.66
CA VAL A 186 -7.61 14.53 1.91
C VAL A 186 -6.44 14.65 0.95
N SER A 187 -6.72 15.11 -0.26
CA SER A 187 -5.73 15.50 -1.26
C SER A 187 -5.99 16.95 -1.67
N HIS A 188 -5.00 17.81 -1.55
CA HIS A 188 -5.07 19.19 -1.97
C HIS A 188 -4.09 19.44 -3.11
N ILE A 189 -4.62 19.81 -4.28
CA ILE A 189 -3.88 20.09 -5.50
C ILE A 189 -3.82 21.59 -5.71
N ARG A 190 -2.63 22.11 -5.96
CA ARG A 190 -2.44 23.52 -6.36
C ARG A 190 -1.37 23.60 -7.44
N GLY A 191 -1.79 23.82 -8.67
CA GLY A 191 -0.91 23.82 -9.84
C GLY A 191 -0.16 22.48 -9.99
N LYS A 192 1.15 22.50 -9.84
CA LYS A 192 2.02 21.31 -9.96
C LYS A 192 2.20 20.54 -8.65
N TRP A 193 1.70 21.06 -7.54
CA TRP A 193 1.90 20.47 -6.22
C TRP A 193 0.64 19.77 -5.71
N THR A 194 0.83 18.67 -5.04
CA THR A 194 -0.24 17.95 -4.35
C THR A 194 0.26 17.56 -2.96
N ALA A 195 -0.52 17.89 -1.95
CA ALA A 195 -0.34 17.38 -0.59
C ALA A 195 -1.48 16.42 -0.25
N GLU A 196 -1.14 15.26 0.30
CA GLU A 196 -2.11 14.25 0.71
C GLU A 196 -1.89 13.88 2.17
N LEU A 197 -2.99 13.70 2.90
CA LEU A 197 -3.01 13.13 4.25
C LEU A 197 -4.01 11.99 4.29
N THR A 198 -3.64 10.86 4.88
CA THR A 198 -4.52 9.69 5.06
C THR A 198 -4.38 9.19 6.47
N ALA A 199 -5.51 8.92 7.13
CA ALA A 199 -5.59 8.24 8.41
C ALA A 199 -6.36 6.93 8.25
N ASP A 200 -5.84 5.86 8.85
CA ASP A 200 -6.40 4.51 8.79
C ASP A 200 -6.47 3.92 10.21
N ALA A 201 -7.41 2.98 10.38
CA ALA A 201 -7.44 2.09 11.52
C ALA A 201 -7.59 0.65 11.00
N ALA A 202 -6.67 -0.24 11.33
CA ALA A 202 -6.73 -1.63 10.92
C ALA A 202 -7.25 -2.52 12.06
N PHE A 203 -8.20 -3.39 11.72
CA PHE A 203 -8.83 -4.37 12.59
C PHE A 203 -8.62 -5.76 12.01
N PHE A 204 -8.49 -6.76 12.85
CA PHE A 204 -8.16 -8.13 12.45
C PHE A 204 -9.14 -9.10 13.10
N THR A 205 -9.49 -10.18 12.39
CA THR A 205 -10.08 -11.35 13.05
C THR A 205 -8.97 -12.17 13.70
N GLU A 206 -9.32 -13.06 14.60
CA GLU A 206 -8.39 -14.05 15.16
C GLU A 206 -7.91 -15.03 14.08
N ASN A 207 -6.75 -15.65 14.34
CA ASN A 207 -6.25 -16.81 13.62
C ASN A 207 -6.15 -17.95 14.63
N ASP A 208 -7.11 -18.87 14.61
CA ASP A 208 -7.27 -20.01 15.52
C ASP A 208 -6.42 -21.23 15.13
N GLU A 209 -5.71 -21.15 14.02
CA GLU A 209 -4.76 -22.16 13.55
C GLU A 209 -3.30 -21.64 13.59
N PHE A 210 -2.99 -20.71 14.49
CA PHE A 210 -1.64 -20.16 14.59
C PHE A 210 -0.68 -21.19 15.23
N PHE A 211 0.41 -21.45 14.55
CA PHE A 211 1.55 -22.29 14.95
C PHE A 211 1.23 -23.37 16.01
N ASN A 212 0.96 -24.59 15.53
CA ASN A 212 0.59 -25.77 16.35
C ASN A 212 -0.74 -25.64 17.09
N GLY A 213 -1.73 -24.95 16.50
CA GLY A 213 -3.10 -24.87 17.01
C GLY A 213 -3.29 -23.83 18.12
N ASN A 214 -2.40 -22.85 18.22
CA ASN A 214 -2.62 -21.67 19.06
C ASN A 214 -3.59 -20.69 18.38
N THR A 215 -4.15 -19.78 19.15
CA THR A 215 -4.94 -18.66 18.66
C THR A 215 -4.12 -17.38 18.73
N LEU A 216 -4.00 -16.66 17.61
CA LEU A 216 -3.36 -15.35 17.52
C LEU A 216 -4.42 -14.28 17.33
N GLU A 217 -4.45 -13.32 18.23
CA GLU A 217 -5.24 -12.10 18.15
C GLU A 217 -4.32 -10.90 17.94
N GLN A 218 -4.87 -9.79 17.45
CA GLN A 218 -4.13 -8.54 17.29
C GLN A 218 -5.04 -7.35 17.55
N ASP A 219 -4.57 -6.45 18.38
CA ASP A 219 -5.22 -5.18 18.68
C ASP A 219 -5.31 -4.28 17.44
N PRO A 220 -6.20 -3.28 17.44
CA PRO A 220 -6.27 -2.31 16.37
C PRO A 220 -4.94 -1.57 16.15
N LEU A 221 -4.58 -1.37 14.87
CA LEU A 221 -3.41 -0.60 14.46
C LEU A 221 -3.85 0.71 13.81
N PHE A 222 -3.39 1.84 14.34
CA PHE A 222 -3.66 3.18 13.83
C PHE A 222 -2.50 3.66 12.98
N ILE A 223 -2.81 4.25 11.83
CA ILE A 223 -1.80 4.64 10.83
C ILE A 223 -2.14 6.04 10.31
N ILE A 224 -1.14 6.92 10.26
CA ILE A 224 -1.24 8.22 9.61
C ILE A 224 -0.13 8.39 8.60
N ARG A 225 -0.44 8.91 7.40
CA ARG A 225 0.53 9.10 6.32
C ARG A 225 0.29 10.41 5.60
N ALA A 226 1.38 11.10 5.29
CA ALA A 226 1.38 12.28 4.45
C ALA A 226 2.25 12.05 3.22
N ASN A 227 1.81 12.55 2.05
CA ASN A 227 2.59 12.55 0.82
C ASN A 227 2.64 13.96 0.24
N PHE A 228 3.79 14.36 -0.25
CA PHE A 228 3.99 15.58 -0.98
C PHE A 228 4.50 15.26 -2.38
N ILE A 229 3.77 15.71 -3.41
CA ILE A 229 3.97 15.28 -4.78
C ILE A 229 4.20 16.49 -5.66
N HIS A 230 5.24 16.47 -6.49
CA HIS A 230 5.49 17.45 -7.54
C HIS A 230 5.28 16.84 -8.93
N THR A 231 4.42 17.43 -9.73
CA THR A 231 4.16 17.05 -11.12
C THR A 231 4.96 17.93 -12.05
N PHE A 232 6.01 17.41 -12.68
CA PHE A 232 6.84 18.14 -13.66
C PHE A 232 6.08 18.39 -14.94
N ARG A 233 5.39 17.36 -15.43
CA ARG A 233 4.49 17.34 -16.57
C ARG A 233 3.49 16.18 -16.42
N PRO A 234 2.40 16.15 -17.20
CA PRO A 234 1.45 15.04 -17.13
C PRO A 234 2.14 13.68 -17.22
N GLY A 235 1.90 12.82 -16.21
CA GLY A 235 2.50 11.50 -16.07
C GLY A 235 3.92 11.44 -15.52
N PHE A 236 4.67 12.55 -15.48
CA PHE A 236 5.99 12.62 -14.85
C PHE A 236 5.90 13.38 -13.53
N TRP A 237 6.12 12.71 -12.43
CA TRP A 237 6.05 13.26 -11.09
C TRP A 237 7.01 12.56 -10.13
N ALA A 238 7.34 13.24 -9.05
CA ALA A 238 8.07 12.70 -7.91
C ALA A 238 7.29 12.95 -6.63
N SER A 239 7.47 12.11 -5.62
CA SER A 239 6.89 12.31 -4.30
C SER A 239 7.85 11.95 -3.18
N ALA A 240 7.62 12.60 -2.03
CA ALA A 240 8.17 12.22 -0.73
C ALA A 240 6.99 11.99 0.23
N GLY A 241 7.06 10.95 1.02
CA GLY A 241 6.06 10.60 2.02
C GLY A 241 6.69 10.33 3.38
N ILE A 242 5.90 10.55 4.42
CA ILE A 242 6.21 10.18 5.81
C ILE A 242 4.97 9.54 6.41
N GLY A 243 5.17 8.59 7.32
CA GLY A 243 4.07 7.91 8.02
C GLY A 243 4.49 7.48 9.41
N TYR A 244 3.47 7.22 10.20
CA TYR A 244 3.60 6.73 11.55
C TYR A 244 2.48 5.74 11.84
N ASP A 245 2.80 4.66 12.52
CA ASP A 245 1.82 3.71 13.02
C ASP A 245 1.99 3.46 14.52
N TYR A 246 0.89 3.05 15.15
CA TYR A 246 0.82 2.82 16.58
C TYR A 246 -0.28 1.82 16.92
N GLY A 247 0.02 0.85 17.79
CA GLY A 247 -0.91 -0.18 18.25
C GLY A 247 -0.57 -1.56 17.70
N GLY A 248 -1.57 -2.38 17.45
CA GLY A 248 -1.39 -3.69 16.81
C GLY A 248 -0.65 -4.71 17.64
N GLU A 249 -0.68 -4.60 18.97
CA GLU A 249 -0.13 -5.60 19.88
C GLU A 249 -0.77 -6.96 19.64
N ASN A 250 0.02 -8.02 19.68
CA ASN A 250 -0.49 -9.37 19.53
C ASN A 250 -0.67 -10.04 20.87
N SER A 251 -1.66 -10.94 20.94
CA SER A 251 -1.77 -11.92 22.03
C SER A 251 -1.83 -13.34 21.45
N VAL A 252 -1.27 -14.28 22.17
CA VAL A 252 -1.29 -15.71 21.83
C VAL A 252 -1.99 -16.47 22.96
N ASN A 253 -3.12 -17.11 22.65
CA ASN A 253 -3.99 -17.78 23.62
C ASN A 253 -4.41 -16.86 24.77
N GLY A 254 -4.69 -15.59 24.46
CA GLY A 254 -5.09 -14.57 25.43
C GLY A 254 -3.95 -14.03 26.31
N ILE A 255 -2.68 -14.35 25.98
CA ILE A 255 -1.50 -13.81 26.68
C ILE A 255 -0.88 -12.74 25.77
N ASP A 256 -0.81 -11.51 26.28
CA ASP A 256 -0.21 -10.39 25.56
C ASP A 256 1.27 -10.66 25.30
N SER A 257 1.72 -10.28 24.09
CA SER A 257 3.10 -10.51 23.63
C SER A 257 4.03 -9.32 23.88
N ASP A 258 3.53 -8.22 24.45
CA ASP A 258 4.29 -6.99 24.73
C ASP A 258 5.08 -6.51 23.49
N ASN A 259 4.44 -6.59 22.33
CA ASN A 259 5.02 -6.28 21.02
C ASN A 259 4.22 -5.21 20.25
N ARG A 260 3.68 -4.25 20.98
CA ARG A 260 2.99 -3.10 20.39
C ARG A 260 3.88 -2.42 19.35
N MET A 261 3.31 -2.16 18.19
CA MET A 261 4.00 -1.50 17.09
C MET A 261 4.03 0.02 17.33
N GLN A 262 5.18 0.60 17.09
CA GLN A 262 5.41 2.02 17.01
C GLN A 262 6.49 2.28 15.97
N GLU A 263 6.09 2.60 14.73
CA GLU A 263 7.00 2.70 13.61
C GLU A 263 6.89 4.07 12.93
N ILE A 264 8.03 4.59 12.51
CA ILE A 264 8.11 5.72 11.59
C ILE A 264 8.57 5.21 10.22
N GLY A 265 7.95 5.70 9.16
CA GLY A 265 8.34 5.35 7.81
C GLY A 265 8.43 6.54 6.89
N TRP A 266 9.19 6.39 5.82
CA TRP A 266 9.29 7.36 4.75
C TRP A 266 9.34 6.67 3.40
N ALA A 267 8.97 7.41 2.35
CA ALA A 267 9.00 6.90 1.00
C ALA A 267 9.37 7.99 0.01
N PHE A 268 10.09 7.59 -1.05
CA PHE A 268 10.37 8.41 -2.21
C PHE A 268 9.92 7.66 -3.45
N ALA A 269 9.19 8.34 -4.34
CA ALA A 269 8.75 7.72 -5.59
C ALA A 269 8.97 8.64 -6.78
N LEU A 270 9.24 8.01 -7.92
CA LEU A 270 9.36 8.66 -9.21
C LEU A 270 8.54 7.85 -10.23
N ALA A 271 7.70 8.55 -11.01
CA ALA A 271 6.95 7.93 -12.09
C ALA A 271 7.17 8.67 -13.40
N TYR A 272 7.28 7.93 -14.49
CA TYR A 272 7.54 8.44 -15.82
C TYR A 272 6.61 7.79 -16.87
N PRO A 273 5.99 8.61 -17.76
CA PRO A 273 5.14 8.09 -18.83
C PRO A 273 5.97 7.53 -19.98
N ILE A 274 5.74 6.28 -20.35
CA ILE A 274 6.28 5.67 -21.57
C ILE A 274 5.49 6.17 -22.78
N ASN A 275 4.16 6.16 -22.66
CA ASN A 275 3.24 6.65 -23.67
C ASN A 275 1.92 7.12 -23.01
N ARG A 276 0.84 7.32 -23.79
CA ARG A 276 -0.46 7.80 -23.29
C ARG A 276 -1.21 6.77 -22.42
N ARG A 277 -0.81 5.51 -22.42
CA ARG A 277 -1.52 4.40 -21.75
C ARG A 277 -0.61 3.58 -20.83
N ALA A 278 0.69 3.81 -20.86
CA ALA A 278 1.66 3.05 -20.08
C ALA A 278 2.66 3.97 -19.38
N GLY A 279 3.03 3.62 -18.17
CA GLY A 279 4.04 4.30 -17.37
C GLY A 279 4.86 3.33 -16.55
N ILE A 280 6.02 3.81 -16.11
CA ILE A 280 6.90 3.13 -15.17
C ILE A 280 7.01 3.93 -13.89
N SER A 281 7.29 3.25 -12.80
CA SER A 281 7.59 3.88 -11.53
C SER A 281 8.66 3.12 -10.77
N VAL A 282 9.42 3.86 -9.97
CA VAL A 282 10.32 3.32 -8.97
C VAL A 282 9.98 3.95 -7.62
N LYS A 283 10.16 3.20 -6.55
CA LYS A 283 9.90 3.69 -5.20
C LYS A 283 10.88 3.05 -4.22
N TYR A 284 11.33 3.82 -3.25
CA TYR A 284 12.01 3.36 -2.05
C TYR A 284 11.12 3.64 -0.84
N ILE A 285 11.06 2.68 0.08
CA ILE A 285 10.36 2.80 1.36
C ILE A 285 11.32 2.33 2.44
N GLY A 286 11.46 3.12 3.50
CA GLY A 286 12.13 2.73 4.73
C GLY A 286 11.15 2.80 5.91
N THR A 287 11.22 1.84 6.82
CA THR A 287 10.52 1.90 8.12
C THR A 287 11.48 1.59 9.24
N ARG A 288 11.29 2.22 10.39
CA ARG A 288 12.08 1.97 11.60
C ARG A 288 11.16 1.91 12.80
N THR A 289 11.31 0.84 13.55
CA THR A 289 10.62 0.72 14.84
C THR A 289 11.20 1.70 15.86
N GLN A 290 10.36 2.17 16.77
CA GLN A 290 10.75 3.03 17.90
C GLN A 290 10.77 2.24 19.21
N GLU A 291 10.44 0.94 19.15
CA GLU A 291 10.36 0.02 20.28
C GLU A 291 11.53 -0.97 20.24
N SER A 292 11.74 -1.70 21.34
CA SER A 292 12.71 -2.79 21.40
C SER A 292 12.27 -4.05 20.66
N THR A 293 10.99 -4.14 20.33
CA THR A 293 10.36 -5.16 19.49
C THR A 293 9.98 -4.55 18.15
N GLY A 294 9.88 -5.33 17.08
CA GLY A 294 9.41 -4.84 15.77
C GLY A 294 10.37 -5.12 14.64
N VAL A 295 10.20 -4.42 13.53
CA VAL A 295 10.87 -4.70 12.27
C VAL A 295 11.34 -3.41 11.61
N ASP A 296 12.63 -3.33 11.33
CA ASP A 296 13.18 -2.30 10.44
C ASP A 296 13.19 -2.82 9.01
N THR A 297 12.69 -2.04 8.05
CA THR A 297 12.65 -2.47 6.65
C THR A 297 13.22 -1.44 5.69
N ASP A 298 13.82 -1.95 4.61
CA ASP A 298 14.21 -1.18 3.43
C ASP A 298 13.68 -1.89 2.18
N THR A 299 12.87 -1.20 1.39
CA THR A 299 12.22 -1.78 0.21
C THR A 299 12.45 -0.91 -1.02
N ILE A 300 12.92 -1.52 -2.11
CA ILE A 300 12.98 -0.91 -3.43
C ILE A 300 11.94 -1.57 -4.34
N THR A 301 11.16 -0.77 -5.05
CA THR A 301 10.16 -1.29 -5.98
C THR A 301 10.34 -0.69 -7.38
N ALA A 302 10.02 -1.48 -8.39
CA ALA A 302 9.87 -1.03 -9.76
C ALA A 302 8.58 -1.61 -10.36
N GLY A 303 7.87 -0.83 -11.17
CA GLY A 303 6.61 -1.31 -11.74
C GLY A 303 6.25 -0.65 -13.06
N VAL A 304 5.37 -1.34 -13.78
CA VAL A 304 4.75 -0.89 -15.03
C VAL A 304 3.25 -0.81 -14.83
N SER A 305 2.64 0.25 -15.35
CA SER A 305 1.19 0.46 -15.25
C SER A 305 0.59 0.76 -16.61
N PHE A 306 -0.70 0.39 -16.78
CA PHE A 306 -1.47 0.54 -18.00
C PHE A 306 -2.86 1.09 -17.68
N ALA A 307 -3.45 1.82 -18.66
CA ALA A 307 -4.83 2.32 -18.59
C ALA A 307 -5.57 2.06 -19.90
N TRP A 308 -6.85 1.58 -19.86
CA TRP A 308 -7.69 1.29 -21.03
C TRP A 308 -9.19 1.50 -20.77
#